data_eba13607554534f47a2dd1d34820b39a
#
_entry.id   eba13607554534f47a2dd1d34820b39a
#
_cell.length_a   1.000
_cell.length_b   1.000
_cell.length_c   1.000
_cell.angle_alpha   90.00
_cell.angle_beta   90.00
_cell.angle_gamma   90.00
#
_symmetry.space_group_name_H-M   'P 1'
#
loop_
_entity.id
_entity.type
_entity.pdbx_description
1 polymer ?
#
loop_
_entity_poly.entity_id
_entity_poly.type
_entity_poly.pdbx_seq_one_letter_code
_entity_poly.pdbx_strand_id
1 'polypeptide(L)'
;MSHADSPKVVTVVVEGTPHDWPKNEDISHAQVVTLEVPDYPQHPEITYSVTYRNGHVEKPEGVLALGASVKVKEGMIFSVSETGQS
;
A
#
# COMPACT_ATOMS: atom_id res chain seq x y z
N MET A 1 28.31 12.34 1.22
CA MET A 1 27.70 12.23 1.35
C MET A 1 26.98 12.15 1.58
N SER A 2 26.60 12.33 1.51
CA SER A 2 25.85 12.43 1.68
C SER A 2 25.15 12.09 2.19
N HIS A 3 24.81 12.14 2.85
CA HIS A 3 24.06 11.89 3.32
C HIS A 3 23.00 12.24 3.30
N ALA A 4 23.28 12.63 3.56
CA ALA A 4 22.13 13.39 3.55
C ALA A 4 21.23 13.02 2.51
N ASP A 5 21.69 12.35 1.68
CA ASP A 5 20.91 11.99 0.69
C ASP A 5 20.24 10.79 0.89
N SER A 6 20.13 10.22 2.03
CA SER A 6 19.35 9.05 2.22
C SER A 6 17.97 9.31 1.76
N PRO A 7 17.37 8.44 0.99
CA PRO A 7 16.02 8.62 0.53
C PRO A 7 15.10 8.70 1.72
N LYS A 8 14.18 9.61 1.65
CA LYS A 8 13.20 9.68 2.70
C LYS A 8 12.17 8.61 2.47
N VAL A 9 11.90 7.85 3.50
CA VAL A 9 10.90 6.80 3.41
C VAL A 9 9.91 6.97 4.54
N VAL A 10 8.74 6.42 4.35
CA VAL A 10 7.75 6.33 5.41
C VAL A 10 7.47 4.85 5.63
N THR A 11 6.93 4.54 6.79
CA THR A 11 6.52 3.19 7.10
C THR A 11 5.04 3.07 6.84
N VAL A 12 4.66 2.12 6.01
CA VAL A 12 3.26 1.76 5.84
C VAL A 12 3.10 0.35 6.38
N VAL A 13 1.92 0.06 6.89
CA VAL A 13 1.63 -1.23 7.50
C VAL A 13 0.61 -1.94 6.62
N VAL A 14 0.93 -3.13 6.17
CA VAL A 14 0.02 -3.93 5.36
C VAL A 14 -0.27 -5.20 6.13
N GLU A 15 -1.52 -5.38 6.52
CA GLU A 15 -1.96 -6.54 7.31
C GLU A 15 -1.07 -6.76 8.52
N GLY A 16 -0.74 -5.66 9.19
CA GLY A 16 0.06 -5.74 10.41
C GLY A 16 1.56 -5.82 10.19
N THR A 17 2.02 -5.86 8.96
CA THR A 17 3.45 -5.96 8.67
C THR A 17 3.97 -4.63 8.17
N PRO A 18 4.99 -4.05 8.81
CA PRO A 18 5.52 -2.76 8.35
C PRO A 18 6.39 -2.92 7.11
N HIS A 19 6.29 -1.94 6.23
CA HIS A 19 7.12 -1.89 5.03
C HIS A 19 7.58 -0.46 4.82
N ASP A 20 8.78 -0.28 4.31
CA ASP A 20 9.27 1.03 3.95
C ASP A 20 8.79 1.38 2.55
N TRP A 21 8.42 2.63 2.35
CA TRP A 21 7.97 3.09 1.04
C TRP A 21 8.50 4.49 0.84
N PRO A 22 8.92 4.84 -0.36
CA PRO A 22 9.46 6.19 -0.59
C PRO A 22 8.43 7.26 -0.25
N LYS A 23 8.88 8.24 0.49
CA LYS A 23 8.04 9.36 0.85
C LYS A 23 7.66 10.12 -0.41
N ASN A 24 6.45 10.62 -0.46
CA ASN A 24 5.96 11.39 -1.59
C ASN A 24 5.70 10.56 -2.85
N GLU A 25 5.76 9.25 -2.73
CA GLU A 25 5.37 8.38 -3.83
C GLU A 25 3.97 7.85 -3.57
N ASP A 26 3.24 7.59 -4.63
CA ASP A 26 1.95 6.95 -4.47
C ASP A 26 2.16 5.44 -4.39
N ILE A 27 1.21 4.77 -3.78
CA ILE A 27 1.21 3.32 -3.78
C ILE A 27 -0.10 2.86 -4.42
N SER A 28 -0.01 1.89 -5.31
CA SER A 28 -1.17 1.42 -6.04
C SER A 28 -1.76 0.19 -5.37
N HIS A 29 -2.99 -0.13 -5.76
CA HIS A 29 -3.65 -1.35 -5.31
C HIS A 29 -2.74 -2.57 -5.54
N ALA A 30 -2.19 -2.71 -6.73
CA ALA A 30 -1.34 -3.86 -7.03
C ALA A 30 -0.09 -3.88 -6.17
N GLN A 31 0.47 -2.71 -5.89
CA GLN A 31 1.66 -2.64 -5.06
C GLN A 31 1.37 -3.03 -3.62
N VAL A 32 0.22 -2.59 -3.08
CA VAL A 32 -0.16 -2.98 -1.72
C VAL A 32 -0.36 -4.48 -1.64
N VAL A 33 -1.07 -5.05 -2.60
CA VAL A 33 -1.32 -6.49 -2.60
C VAL A 33 -0.01 -7.25 -2.71
N THR A 34 0.91 -6.77 -3.55
CA THR A 34 2.19 -7.46 -3.73
C THR A 34 3.04 -7.43 -2.46
N LEU A 35 2.92 -6.38 -1.65
CA LEU A 35 3.64 -6.36 -0.38
C LEU A 35 3.15 -7.46 0.55
N GLU A 36 1.86 -7.79 0.49
CA GLU A 36 1.32 -8.84 1.33
C GLU A 36 1.43 -10.20 0.68
N VAL A 37 1.27 -10.26 -0.65
CA VAL A 37 1.26 -11.50 -1.42
C VAL A 37 2.28 -11.32 -2.55
N PRO A 38 3.55 -11.65 -2.31
CA PRO A 38 4.59 -11.32 -3.29
C PRO A 38 4.41 -11.96 -4.66
N ASP A 39 3.70 -13.07 -4.73
CA ASP A 39 3.47 -13.69 -6.03
C ASP A 39 2.14 -13.27 -6.66
N TYR A 40 1.52 -12.23 -6.14
CA TYR A 40 0.26 -11.74 -6.70
C TYR A 40 0.32 -11.50 -8.20
N PRO A 41 1.38 -10.89 -8.74
CA PRO A 41 1.38 -10.65 -10.19
C PRO A 41 1.31 -11.89 -11.03
N GLN A 42 1.62 -13.05 -10.46
CA GLN A 42 1.57 -14.30 -11.18
C GLN A 42 0.22 -14.97 -11.06
N HIS A 43 -0.69 -14.37 -10.32
CA HIS A 43 -2.01 -14.94 -10.11
C HIS A 43 -3.09 -13.89 -10.34
N PRO A 44 -3.20 -13.36 -11.56
CA PRO A 44 -4.15 -12.27 -11.82
C PRO A 44 -5.61 -12.70 -11.69
N GLU A 45 -5.86 -14.01 -11.64
CA GLU A 45 -7.22 -14.48 -11.48
C GLU A 45 -7.73 -14.27 -10.05
N ILE A 46 -6.86 -14.00 -9.10
CA ILE A 46 -7.25 -13.78 -7.72
C ILE A 46 -7.44 -12.29 -7.51
N THR A 47 -8.58 -11.89 -6.98
CA THR A 47 -8.84 -10.49 -6.72
C THR A 47 -8.80 -10.21 -5.23
N TYR A 48 -8.43 -8.98 -4.91
CA TYR A 48 -8.30 -8.55 -3.53
C TYR A 48 -8.97 -7.21 -3.36
N SER A 49 -9.51 -6.96 -2.19
CA SER A 49 -9.96 -5.63 -1.85
C SER A 49 -8.95 -5.00 -0.90
N VAL A 50 -8.69 -3.74 -1.09
CA VAL A 50 -7.70 -3.00 -0.30
C VAL A 50 -8.39 -1.78 0.27
N THR A 51 -8.25 -1.61 1.58
CA THR A 51 -8.70 -0.40 2.24
C THR A 51 -7.52 0.21 2.97
N TYR A 52 -7.61 1.48 3.30
CA TYR A 52 -6.56 2.13 4.04
C TYR A 52 -7.16 3.05 5.09
N ARG A 53 -6.36 3.32 6.10
CA ARG A 53 -6.71 4.29 7.12
C ARG A 53 -5.44 4.95 7.64
N ASN A 54 -5.61 5.98 8.42
CA ASN A 54 -4.49 6.76 8.94
C ASN A 54 -3.72 7.41 7.81
N GLY A 55 -4.42 7.76 6.74
CA GLY A 55 -3.82 8.44 5.60
C GLY A 55 -3.77 9.94 5.81
N HIS A 56 -3.67 10.67 4.69
CA HIS A 56 -3.60 12.12 4.76
C HIS A 56 -4.90 12.70 5.28
N VAL A 57 -4.79 13.88 5.87
CA VAL A 57 -5.91 14.47 6.59
C VAL A 57 -7.11 14.72 5.67
N GLU A 58 -6.88 14.99 4.39
CA GLU A 58 -7.97 15.23 3.48
C GLU A 58 -8.75 13.98 3.18
N LYS A 59 -8.14 12.82 3.27
CA LYS A 59 -8.81 11.56 3.04
C LYS A 59 -8.11 10.50 3.85
N PRO A 60 -8.38 10.46 5.16
CA PRO A 60 -7.61 9.59 6.04
C PRO A 60 -7.94 8.11 5.88
N GLU A 61 -9.11 7.78 5.33
CA GLU A 61 -9.45 6.39 5.15
C GLU A 61 -10.29 6.23 3.90
N GLY A 62 -10.26 5.08 3.31
CA GLY A 62 -11.04 4.82 2.12
C GLY A 62 -10.72 3.47 1.51
N VAL A 63 -11.25 3.26 0.33
CA VAL A 63 -11.03 2.04 -0.44
C VAL A 63 -10.05 2.36 -1.56
N LEU A 64 -9.05 1.51 -1.71
CA LEU A 64 -8.09 1.66 -2.80
C LEU A 64 -8.53 0.71 -3.91
N ALA A 65 -9.17 1.27 -4.92
CA ALA A 65 -9.76 0.47 -5.98
C ALA A 65 -8.69 -0.10 -6.90
N LEU A 66 -9.04 -1.14 -7.58
CA LEU A 66 -8.15 -1.75 -8.57
C LEU A 66 -7.76 -0.69 -9.60
N GLY A 67 -6.48 -0.57 -9.86
CA GLY A 67 -5.98 0.42 -10.80
C GLY A 67 -5.78 1.80 -10.22
N ALA A 68 -6.17 2.02 -8.99
CA ALA A 68 -6.01 3.31 -8.34
C ALA A 68 -4.73 3.35 -7.51
N SER A 69 -4.37 4.53 -7.07
CA SER A 69 -3.24 4.69 -6.17
C SER A 69 -3.57 5.79 -5.18
N VAL A 70 -2.82 5.84 -4.10
CA VAL A 70 -3.03 6.82 -3.05
C VAL A 70 -1.65 7.25 -2.53
N LYS A 71 -1.57 8.50 -2.10
CA LYS A 71 -0.32 9.02 -1.57
C LYS A 71 -0.06 8.43 -0.20
N VAL A 72 1.17 7.99 0.03
CA VAL A 72 1.53 7.36 1.29
C VAL A 72 1.72 8.39 2.38
N LYS A 73 1.60 7.96 3.62
CA LYS A 73 1.85 8.76 4.79
C LYS A 73 2.45 7.86 5.85
N GLU A 74 3.30 8.43 6.68
CA GLU A 74 3.93 7.68 7.76
C GLU A 74 2.87 7.04 8.65
N GLY A 75 2.98 5.75 8.85
CA GLY A 75 2.04 5.04 9.71
C GLY A 75 0.72 4.67 9.05
N MET A 76 0.62 4.88 7.74
CA MET A 76 -0.60 4.53 7.02
C MET A 76 -0.82 3.04 7.05
N ILE A 77 -2.06 2.62 7.23
CA ILE A 77 -2.39 1.22 7.44
C ILE A 77 -3.27 0.73 6.29
N PHE A 78 -2.87 -0.38 5.70
CA PHE A 78 -3.63 -1.00 4.63
C PHE A 78 -4.14 -2.35 5.07
N SER A 79 -5.36 -2.67 4.66
CA SER A 79 -5.95 -3.98 4.88
C SER A 79 -6.20 -4.62 3.52
N VAL A 80 -5.83 -5.87 3.39
CA VAL A 80 -5.93 -6.62 2.14
C VAL A 80 -6.76 -7.85 2.40
N SER A 81 -7.81 -8.06 1.63
CA SER A 81 -8.66 -9.23 1.77
C SER A 81 -8.91 -9.85 0.41
N GLU A 82 -8.73 -11.14 0.32
CA GLU A 82 -9.04 -11.85 -0.91
C GLU A 82 -10.55 -11.90 -1.11
N THR A 83 -11.01 -11.49 -2.30
CA THR A 83 -12.43 -11.47 -2.55
C THR A 83 -12.86 -12.48 -3.56
N GLY A 84 -11.96 -13.14 -4.12
CA GLY A 84 -12.14 -13.92 -5.12
C GLY A 84 -12.90 -14.87 -5.46
N GLN A 85 -13.35 -15.20 -5.37
CA GLN A 85 -13.76 -15.98 -5.72
C GLN A 85 -14.47 -16.30 -6.54
N SER A 86 -14.78 -16.42 -6.95
CA SER A 86 -15.51 -16.78 -7.67
C SER A 86 -15.86 -17.44 -8.21
#